data_5958cc6e84c957dc5c4a60eb380a3196
#
_entry.id   5958cc6e84c957dc5c4a60eb380a3196
#
_cell.length_a   1.000
_cell.length_b   1.000
_cell.length_c   1.000
_cell.angle_alpha   90.00
_cell.angle_beta   90.00
_cell.angle_gamma   90.00
#
_symmetry.space_group_name_H-M   'P 1'
#
loop_
_entity.id
_entity.type
_entity.pdbx_description
1 polymer ?
#
loop_
_entity_poly.entity_id
_entity_poly.type
_entity_poly.pdbx_seq_one_letter_code
_entity_poly.pdbx_strand_id
1 'polypeptide(L)'
;MAQIEQFRRRFKREVVYQSHCVHSNIVPIYLCDLFAENPWFIMDKAECDLEHEITNNLLTTDQKISIVKMVLDGVAHIHAKGYLHRDIKPFNVLRFSDGTYKVSDFGLVKDTNPEGDTTKLTEIGTRMGSTRYMAPEILYNAEYSVKTDVYAVGRLIEDLNLDDKKIKPIIAKCTRMDKDDRYQTIDDVAFDFVHSFLRSES
;
A
#
# COMPACT_ATOMS: atom_id res chain seq x y z
N MET A 1 -4.64 22.27 21.40
CA MET A 1 -5.55 21.16 21.79
C MET A 1 -6.16 20.46 20.57
N ALA A 2 -6.73 21.15 19.59
CA ALA A 2 -7.35 20.51 18.41
C ALA A 2 -6.39 19.62 17.58
N GLN A 3 -5.15 20.02 17.37
CA GLN A 3 -4.16 19.23 16.60
C GLN A 3 -3.78 17.91 17.31
N ILE A 4 -3.66 17.92 18.64
CA ILE A 4 -3.34 16.72 19.44
C ILE A 4 -4.50 15.72 19.35
N GLU A 5 -5.74 16.21 19.43
CA GLU A 5 -6.94 15.38 19.32
C GLU A 5 -7.07 14.76 17.93
N GLN A 6 -6.77 15.52 16.88
CA GLN A 6 -6.75 15.03 15.50
C GLN A 6 -5.67 13.95 15.30
N PHE A 7 -4.47 14.16 15.84
CA PHE A 7 -3.40 13.17 15.82
C PHE A 7 -3.80 11.88 16.53
N ARG A 8 -4.38 11.97 17.74
CA ARG A 8 -4.85 10.82 18.49
C ARG A 8 -5.93 10.02 17.76
N ARG A 9 -6.87 10.70 17.10
CA ARG A 9 -7.91 10.04 16.28
C ARG A 9 -7.29 9.29 15.11
N ARG A 10 -6.35 9.92 14.40
CA ARG A 10 -5.63 9.29 13.28
C ARG A 10 -4.86 8.05 13.76
N PHE A 11 -4.11 8.17 14.84
CA PHE A 11 -3.37 7.06 15.43
C PHE A 11 -4.28 5.89 15.84
N LYS A 12 -5.41 6.17 16.51
CA LYS A 12 -6.38 5.14 16.87
C LYS A 12 -6.94 4.41 15.65
N ARG A 13 -7.28 5.15 14.60
CA ARG A 13 -7.79 4.55 13.35
C ARG A 13 -6.75 3.68 12.68
N GLU A 14 -5.51 4.14 12.59
CA GLU A 14 -4.39 3.36 12.06
C GLU A 14 -4.30 2.01 12.76
N VAL A 15 -4.22 2.01 14.08
CA VAL A 15 -4.10 0.78 14.87
C VAL A 15 -5.32 -0.14 14.68
N VAL A 16 -6.54 0.40 14.70
CA VAL A 16 -7.76 -0.38 14.54
C VAL A 16 -7.82 -1.02 13.15
N TYR A 17 -7.64 -0.26 12.08
CA TYR A 17 -7.73 -0.81 10.72
C TYR A 17 -6.62 -1.81 10.43
N GLN A 18 -5.39 -1.53 10.86
CA GLN A 18 -4.27 -2.45 10.67
C GLN A 18 -4.48 -3.75 11.46
N SER A 19 -4.98 -3.68 12.69
CA SER A 19 -5.25 -4.89 13.51
C SER A 19 -6.36 -5.78 12.94
N HIS A 20 -7.29 -5.23 12.13
CA HIS A 20 -8.30 -6.00 11.43
C HIS A 20 -7.75 -6.73 10.18
N CYS A 21 -6.60 -6.32 9.68
CA CYS A 21 -5.97 -6.87 8.48
C CYS A 21 -4.90 -7.91 8.86
N VAL A 22 -5.31 -9.06 9.40
CA VAL A 22 -4.39 -10.15 9.76
C VAL A 22 -3.99 -10.93 8.51
N HIS A 23 -2.76 -10.73 8.03
CA HIS A 23 -2.23 -11.36 6.83
C HIS A 23 -0.70 -11.44 6.87
N SER A 24 -0.07 -12.46 6.24
CA SER A 24 1.38 -12.64 6.19
C SER A 24 2.13 -11.43 5.63
N ASN A 25 1.53 -10.71 4.69
CA ASN A 25 2.11 -9.54 4.03
C ASN A 25 1.53 -8.20 4.53
N ILE A 26 1.03 -8.18 5.75
CA ILE A 26 0.65 -6.97 6.48
C ILE A 26 1.33 -7.00 7.85
N VAL A 27 1.85 -5.85 8.28
CA VAL A 27 2.53 -5.75 9.59
C VAL A 27 1.52 -5.99 10.70
N PRO A 28 1.70 -7.03 11.55
CA PRO A 28 0.78 -7.32 12.64
C PRO A 28 0.94 -6.32 13.79
N ILE A 29 -0.17 -5.99 14.45
CA ILE A 29 -0.17 -5.29 15.74
C ILE A 29 -0.49 -6.33 16.82
N TYR A 30 0.43 -6.51 17.76
CA TYR A 30 0.32 -7.51 18.81
C TYR A 30 -0.40 -7.02 20.05
N LEU A 31 -0.17 -5.76 20.41
CA LEU A 31 -0.71 -5.14 21.62
C LEU A 31 -0.77 -3.63 21.43
N CYS A 32 -1.77 -2.98 22.02
CA CYS A 32 -1.86 -1.52 22.02
C CYS A 32 -2.54 -1.01 23.30
N ASP A 33 -2.23 0.23 23.68
CA ASP A 33 -3.05 1.02 24.60
C ASP A 33 -3.39 2.35 23.93
N LEU A 34 -4.64 2.44 23.47
CA LEU A 34 -5.18 3.62 22.75
C LEU A 34 -5.77 4.66 23.70
N PHE A 35 -5.84 4.36 24.99
CA PHE A 35 -6.41 5.24 26.04
C PHE A 35 -5.34 5.84 26.93
N ALA A 36 -4.09 5.37 26.85
CA ALA A 36 -2.96 5.96 27.54
C ALA A 36 -2.83 7.47 27.23
N GLU A 37 -2.19 8.22 28.13
CA GLU A 37 -1.86 9.63 27.91
C GLU A 37 -1.06 9.81 26.61
N ASN A 38 -0.11 8.91 26.35
CA ASN A 38 0.60 8.77 25.07
C ASN A 38 0.24 7.39 24.48
N PRO A 39 -0.73 7.30 23.55
CA PRO A 39 -1.13 6.04 22.95
C PRO A 39 0.04 5.34 22.25
N TRP A 40 0.08 4.00 22.32
CA TRP A 40 1.14 3.19 21.74
C TRP A 40 0.63 1.86 21.22
N PHE A 41 1.40 1.22 20.36
CA PHE A 41 1.21 -0.18 19.95
C PHE A 41 2.55 -0.89 19.78
N ILE A 42 2.51 -2.22 19.78
CA ILE A 42 3.66 -3.10 19.60
C ILE A 42 3.50 -3.87 18.29
N MET A 43 4.53 -3.84 17.47
CA MET A 43 4.68 -4.61 16.24
C MET A 43 6.10 -5.18 16.14
N ASP A 44 6.35 -6.09 15.19
CA ASP A 44 7.71 -6.54 14.88
C ASP A 44 8.58 -5.37 14.42
N LYS A 45 9.86 -5.45 14.78
CA LYS A 45 10.86 -4.53 14.28
C LYS A 45 11.28 -4.94 12.87
N ALA A 46 11.04 -4.09 11.90
CA ALA A 46 11.55 -4.25 10.55
C ALA A 46 13.06 -3.97 10.49
N GLU A 47 13.74 -4.58 9.51
CA GLU A 47 15.17 -4.31 9.23
C GLU A 47 15.31 -2.99 8.47
N CYS A 48 14.48 -2.78 7.44
CA CYS A 48 14.44 -1.55 6.64
C CYS A 48 13.09 -1.43 5.92
N ASP A 49 12.88 -0.35 5.22
CA ASP A 49 11.82 -0.18 4.23
C ASP A 49 12.32 -0.51 2.81
N LEU A 50 11.39 -0.73 1.90
CA LEU A 50 11.68 -1.06 0.51
C LEU A 50 12.37 0.10 -0.25
N GLU A 51 12.09 1.36 0.13
CA GLU A 51 12.74 2.53 -0.47
C GLU A 51 14.25 2.51 -0.26
N HIS A 52 14.69 2.12 0.93
CA HIS A 52 16.10 1.96 1.26
C HIS A 52 16.78 0.94 0.32
N GLU A 53 16.13 -0.20 0.06
CA GLU A 53 16.70 -1.25 -0.79
C GLU A 53 16.70 -0.88 -2.27
N ILE A 54 15.66 -0.20 -2.75
CA ILE A 54 15.59 0.32 -4.13
C ILE A 54 16.70 1.35 -4.36
N THR A 55 16.81 2.34 -3.48
CA THR A 55 17.78 3.43 -3.60
C THR A 55 19.23 2.92 -3.58
N ASN A 56 19.51 1.88 -2.82
CA ASN A 56 20.86 1.30 -2.70
C ASN A 56 21.10 0.11 -3.66
N ASN A 57 20.17 -0.20 -4.56
CA ASN A 57 20.25 -1.30 -5.53
C ASN A 57 20.59 -2.67 -4.89
N LEU A 58 19.95 -2.98 -3.77
CA LEU A 58 20.23 -4.17 -2.98
C LEU A 58 19.47 -5.42 -3.46
N LEU A 59 18.53 -5.27 -4.40
CA LEU A 59 17.57 -6.31 -4.77
C LEU A 59 17.94 -7.01 -6.08
N THR A 60 17.95 -8.34 -6.05
CA THR A 60 17.98 -9.16 -7.27
C THR A 60 16.63 -9.15 -7.98
N THR A 61 16.59 -9.58 -9.25
CA THR A 61 15.34 -9.69 -10.03
C THR A 61 14.32 -10.61 -9.36
N ASP A 62 14.74 -11.76 -8.84
CA ASP A 62 13.85 -12.72 -8.19
C ASP A 62 13.26 -12.14 -6.90
N GLN A 63 14.07 -11.41 -6.13
CA GLN A 63 13.57 -10.70 -4.95
C GLN A 63 12.53 -9.64 -5.32
N LYS A 64 12.78 -8.84 -6.36
CA LYS A 64 11.82 -7.84 -6.85
C LYS A 64 10.50 -8.47 -7.25
N ILE A 65 10.53 -9.61 -7.97
CA ILE A 65 9.34 -10.37 -8.35
C ILE A 65 8.58 -10.87 -7.10
N SER A 66 9.31 -11.42 -6.13
CA SER A 66 8.73 -11.89 -4.87
C SER A 66 8.09 -10.76 -4.08
N ILE A 67 8.74 -9.59 -4.00
CA ILE A 67 8.23 -8.40 -3.33
C ILE A 67 6.91 -7.94 -3.95
N VAL A 68 6.84 -7.86 -5.28
CA VAL A 68 5.59 -7.47 -5.96
C VAL A 68 4.44 -8.40 -5.58
N LYS A 69 4.68 -9.73 -5.57
CA LYS A 69 3.66 -10.71 -5.17
C LYS A 69 3.20 -10.46 -3.74
N MET A 70 4.14 -10.31 -2.79
CA MET A 70 3.82 -10.05 -1.38
C MET A 70 3.03 -8.74 -1.19
N VAL A 71 3.38 -7.68 -1.92
CA VAL A 71 2.63 -6.41 -1.88
C VAL A 71 1.23 -6.58 -2.44
N LEU A 72 1.08 -7.24 -3.58
CA LEU A 72 -0.23 -7.51 -4.21
C LEU A 72 -1.13 -8.32 -3.28
N ASP A 73 -0.60 -9.38 -2.64
CA ASP A 73 -1.34 -10.22 -1.69
C ASP A 73 -1.79 -9.41 -0.47
N GLY A 74 -0.91 -8.57 0.08
CA GLY A 74 -1.23 -7.69 1.21
C GLY A 74 -2.33 -6.68 0.88
N VAL A 75 -2.22 -6.00 -0.28
CA VAL A 75 -3.21 -5.00 -0.71
C VAL A 75 -4.53 -5.64 -1.09
N ALA A 76 -4.53 -6.80 -1.75
CA ALA A 76 -5.76 -7.56 -2.04
C ALA A 76 -6.50 -7.91 -0.74
N HIS A 77 -5.78 -8.34 0.31
CA HIS A 77 -6.39 -8.60 1.60
C HIS A 77 -7.01 -7.34 2.24
N ILE A 78 -6.35 -6.18 2.15
CA ILE A 78 -6.90 -4.90 2.62
C ILE A 78 -8.22 -4.58 1.91
N HIS A 79 -8.24 -4.74 0.58
CA HIS A 79 -9.44 -4.50 -0.24
C HIS A 79 -10.56 -5.49 0.07
N ALA A 80 -10.24 -6.77 0.31
CA ALA A 80 -11.21 -7.80 0.72
C ALA A 80 -11.87 -7.49 2.07
N LYS A 81 -11.20 -6.71 2.95
CA LYS A 81 -11.78 -6.19 4.20
C LYS A 81 -12.66 -4.94 3.99
N GLY A 82 -12.80 -4.46 2.77
CA GLY A 82 -13.53 -3.23 2.46
C GLY A 82 -12.74 -1.95 2.76
N TYR A 83 -11.42 -2.02 2.83
CA TYR A 83 -10.58 -0.86 3.09
C TYR A 83 -9.80 -0.41 1.86
N LEU A 84 -9.50 0.89 1.76
CA LEU A 84 -8.55 1.48 0.81
C LEU A 84 -7.34 1.96 1.59
N HIS A 85 -6.14 1.58 1.17
CA HIS A 85 -4.91 1.93 1.88
C HIS A 85 -4.55 3.41 1.73
N ARG A 86 -4.59 3.94 0.50
CA ARG A 86 -4.42 5.35 0.13
C ARG A 86 -2.99 5.92 0.27
N ASP A 87 -2.03 5.14 0.77
CA ASP A 87 -0.61 5.56 0.89
C ASP A 87 0.36 4.42 0.56
N ILE A 88 0.07 3.65 -0.50
CA ILE A 88 0.96 2.59 -0.98
C ILE A 88 2.18 3.24 -1.64
N LYS A 89 3.37 2.93 -1.10
CA LYS A 89 4.66 3.41 -1.59
C LYS A 89 5.79 2.58 -0.97
N PRO A 90 7.02 2.58 -1.51
CA PRO A 90 8.13 1.79 -0.97
C PRO A 90 8.44 2.04 0.50
N PHE A 91 8.32 3.27 1.00
CA PHE A 91 8.49 3.59 2.43
C PHE A 91 7.54 2.86 3.37
N ASN A 92 6.35 2.47 2.87
CA ASN A 92 5.31 1.80 3.65
C ASN A 92 5.30 0.27 3.41
N VAL A 93 6.34 -0.27 2.76
CA VAL A 93 6.59 -1.70 2.62
C VAL A 93 7.84 -2.04 3.40
N LEU A 94 7.70 -2.81 4.47
CA LEU A 94 8.76 -3.10 5.42
C LEU A 94 9.31 -4.51 5.23
N ARG A 95 10.65 -4.65 5.27
CA ARG A 95 11.36 -5.92 5.22
C ARG A 95 11.60 -6.45 6.63
N PHE A 96 11.41 -7.75 6.81
CA PHE A 96 11.67 -8.47 8.06
C PHE A 96 12.81 -9.47 7.91
N SER A 97 13.36 -9.93 9.04
CA SER A 97 14.54 -10.81 9.10
C SER A 97 14.36 -12.18 8.44
N ASP A 98 13.10 -12.63 8.29
CA ASP A 98 12.73 -13.84 7.57
C ASP A 98 12.67 -13.65 6.04
N GLY A 99 12.99 -12.46 5.54
CA GLY A 99 12.93 -12.11 4.12
C GLY A 99 11.53 -11.75 3.63
N THR A 100 10.52 -11.69 4.51
CA THR A 100 9.16 -11.27 4.12
C THR A 100 9.07 -9.75 4.02
N TYR A 101 8.19 -9.30 3.10
CA TYR A 101 7.82 -7.90 2.96
C TYR A 101 6.35 -7.72 3.33
N LYS A 102 6.08 -6.69 4.13
CA LYS A 102 4.74 -6.44 4.65
C LYS A 102 4.35 -4.98 4.49
N VAL A 103 3.09 -4.76 4.08
CA VAL A 103 2.49 -3.43 3.99
C VAL A 103 2.24 -2.89 5.40
N SER A 104 2.51 -1.60 5.61
CA SER A 104 2.40 -0.88 6.88
C SER A 104 1.81 0.52 6.69
N ASP A 105 1.65 1.28 7.77
CA ASP A 105 1.15 2.66 7.81
C ASP A 105 -0.30 2.80 7.30
N PHE A 106 -1.24 2.39 8.15
CA PHE A 106 -2.67 2.52 7.89
C PHE A 106 -3.26 3.90 8.27
N GLY A 107 -2.40 4.88 8.50
CA GLY A 107 -2.80 6.22 8.95
C GLY A 107 -3.70 6.99 7.97
N LEU A 108 -3.76 6.59 6.69
CA LEU A 108 -4.64 7.18 5.67
C LEU A 108 -5.76 6.23 5.21
N VAL A 109 -5.89 5.05 5.79
CA VAL A 109 -6.90 4.05 5.41
C VAL A 109 -8.31 4.62 5.46
N LYS A 110 -9.11 4.28 4.44
CA LYS A 110 -10.54 4.61 4.35
C LYS A 110 -11.35 3.31 4.36
N ASP A 111 -12.32 3.23 5.27
CA ASP A 111 -13.38 2.24 5.24
C ASP A 111 -14.37 2.60 4.12
N THR A 112 -14.68 1.65 3.25
CA THR A 112 -15.66 1.82 2.17
C THR A 112 -17.06 1.45 2.59
N ASN A 113 -17.23 0.86 3.78
CA ASN A 113 -18.56 0.54 4.32
C ASN A 113 -19.33 1.86 4.61
N PRO A 114 -20.56 2.02 4.12
CA PRO A 114 -21.38 3.22 4.39
C PRO A 114 -21.66 3.45 5.89
N GLU A 115 -21.64 2.41 6.70
CA GLU A 115 -21.81 2.46 8.16
C GLU A 115 -20.48 2.70 8.91
N GLY A 116 -19.36 2.66 8.18
CA GLY A 116 -18.03 2.89 8.73
C GLY A 116 -17.79 4.36 9.07
N ASP A 117 -16.63 4.63 9.69
CA ASP A 117 -16.23 5.99 10.07
C ASP A 117 -16.03 6.88 8.81
N THR A 118 -17.04 7.70 8.51
CA THR A 118 -17.09 8.64 7.38
C THR A 118 -16.30 9.91 7.63
N THR A 119 -15.47 9.98 8.66
CA THR A 119 -14.67 11.18 8.94
C THR A 119 -13.87 11.55 7.69
N LYS A 120 -14.23 12.66 7.07
CA LYS A 120 -13.48 13.24 5.94
C LYS A 120 -12.10 13.62 6.46
N LEU A 121 -11.10 12.78 6.20
CA LEU A 121 -9.70 13.17 6.31
C LEU A 121 -9.40 14.16 5.16
N THR A 122 -9.84 15.39 5.34
CA THR A 122 -9.77 16.48 4.35
C THR A 122 -8.38 17.12 4.31
N GLU A 123 -7.43 16.62 5.05
CA GLU A 123 -6.05 17.06 4.91
C GLU A 123 -5.27 15.98 4.14
N ILE A 124 -5.27 16.13 2.83
CA ILE A 124 -4.14 15.66 2.01
C ILE A 124 -2.94 16.40 2.60
N GLY A 125 -2.30 15.78 3.58
CA GLY A 125 -1.07 16.32 4.11
C GLY A 125 -0.11 16.45 2.95
N THR A 126 0.22 17.67 2.60
CA THR A 126 1.30 18.05 1.69
C THR A 126 2.63 17.56 2.27
N ARG A 127 2.83 16.24 2.32
CA ARG A 127 4.15 15.64 2.41
C ARG A 127 4.74 15.76 1.00
N MET A 128 5.53 16.80 0.78
CA MET A 128 6.41 16.91 -0.37
C MET A 128 7.22 15.61 -0.48
N GLY A 129 6.86 14.77 -1.47
CA GLY A 129 7.48 13.47 -1.72
C GLY A 129 6.53 12.35 -2.14
N SER A 130 5.25 12.40 -1.74
CA SER A 130 4.28 11.32 -2.03
C SER A 130 3.45 11.52 -3.29
N THR A 131 3.58 12.62 -4.02
CA THR A 131 2.76 12.93 -5.21
C THR A 131 2.95 11.93 -6.35
N ARG A 132 4.10 11.26 -6.45
CA ARG A 132 4.39 10.24 -7.46
C ARG A 132 3.40 9.06 -7.44
N TYR A 133 2.95 8.66 -6.24
CA TYR A 133 2.04 7.53 -6.04
C TYR A 133 0.57 7.96 -6.00
N MET A 134 0.30 9.26 -6.04
CA MET A 134 -1.07 9.77 -6.07
C MET A 134 -1.66 9.64 -7.46
N ALA A 135 -2.81 8.96 -7.54
CA ALA A 135 -3.56 8.88 -8.78
C ALA A 135 -4.10 10.26 -9.18
N PRO A 136 -4.22 10.56 -10.49
CA PRO A 136 -4.66 11.87 -10.98
C PRO A 136 -6.00 12.34 -10.38
N GLU A 137 -6.98 11.45 -10.24
CA GLU A 137 -8.29 11.78 -9.69
C GLU A 137 -8.24 12.23 -8.22
N ILE A 138 -7.20 11.84 -7.47
CA ILE A 138 -7.00 12.35 -6.11
C ILE A 138 -6.65 13.83 -6.14
N LEU A 139 -5.78 14.23 -7.09
CA LEU A 139 -5.29 15.60 -7.20
C LEU A 139 -6.40 16.56 -7.68
N TYR A 140 -7.30 16.09 -8.57
CA TYR A 140 -8.33 16.93 -9.16
C TYR A 140 -9.65 16.90 -8.38
N ASN A 141 -10.06 15.75 -7.87
CA ASN A 141 -11.41 15.54 -7.34
C ASN A 141 -11.43 15.03 -5.88
N ALA A 142 -10.28 14.77 -5.26
CA ALA A 142 -10.18 14.09 -3.97
C ALA A 142 -10.96 12.75 -3.93
N GLU A 143 -11.05 12.07 -5.09
CA GLU A 143 -11.79 10.82 -5.24
C GLU A 143 -10.88 9.62 -4.98
N TYR A 144 -11.34 8.70 -4.13
CA TYR A 144 -10.60 7.50 -3.75
C TYR A 144 -11.42 6.25 -4.04
N SER A 145 -10.77 5.27 -4.64
CA SER A 145 -11.34 3.95 -4.93
C SER A 145 -10.22 2.89 -4.92
N VAL A 146 -10.57 1.62 -5.11
CA VAL A 146 -9.60 0.53 -5.36
C VAL A 146 -8.60 0.92 -6.47
N LYS A 147 -9.06 1.64 -7.49
CA LYS A 147 -8.24 2.06 -8.64
C LYS A 147 -7.16 3.09 -8.28
N THR A 148 -7.31 3.81 -7.16
CA THR A 148 -6.25 4.68 -6.64
C THR A 148 -5.09 3.88 -6.05
N ASP A 149 -5.38 2.80 -5.34
CA ASP A 149 -4.36 1.88 -4.83
C ASP A 149 -3.72 1.07 -5.98
N VAL A 150 -4.50 0.68 -7.02
CA VAL A 150 -3.96 0.09 -8.27
C VAL A 150 -2.92 1.01 -8.91
N TYR A 151 -3.21 2.32 -9.01
CA TYR A 151 -2.24 3.29 -9.54
C TYR A 151 -0.97 3.33 -8.70
N ALA A 152 -1.09 3.41 -7.39
CA ALA A 152 0.04 3.46 -6.46
C ALA A 152 0.91 2.19 -6.54
N VAL A 153 0.28 1.01 -6.62
CA VAL A 153 0.98 -0.27 -6.84
C VAL A 153 1.72 -0.27 -8.18
N GLY A 154 1.10 0.24 -9.26
CA GLY A 154 1.76 0.38 -10.56
C GLY A 154 3.04 1.22 -10.48
N ARG A 155 3.01 2.32 -9.72
CA ARG A 155 4.20 3.17 -9.47
C ARG A 155 5.26 2.47 -8.63
N LEU A 156 4.86 1.69 -7.63
CA LEU A 156 5.79 0.89 -6.83
C LEU A 156 6.49 -0.18 -7.70
N ILE A 157 5.76 -0.86 -8.57
CA ILE A 157 6.34 -1.84 -9.52
C ILE A 157 7.33 -1.14 -10.48
N GLU A 158 7.00 0.06 -10.94
CA GLU A 158 7.89 0.87 -11.79
C GLU A 158 9.21 1.19 -11.07
N ASP A 159 9.16 1.58 -9.78
CA ASP A 159 10.34 1.93 -8.98
C ASP A 159 11.25 0.73 -8.71
N LEU A 160 10.70 -0.48 -8.65
CA LEU A 160 11.50 -1.72 -8.57
C LEU A 160 12.34 -1.96 -9.82
N ASN A 161 12.03 -1.28 -10.92
CA ASN A 161 12.80 -1.33 -12.16
C ASN A 161 13.10 -2.77 -12.60
N LEU A 162 12.03 -3.55 -12.77
CA LEU A 162 12.12 -4.88 -13.37
C LEU A 162 12.37 -4.73 -14.87
N ASP A 163 13.56 -5.11 -15.35
CA ASP A 163 13.91 -5.05 -16.77
C ASP A 163 13.28 -6.24 -17.53
N ASP A 164 11.97 -6.30 -17.51
CA ASP A 164 11.19 -7.28 -18.26
C ASP A 164 10.14 -6.56 -19.13
N LYS A 165 10.21 -6.81 -20.44
CA LYS A 165 9.27 -6.23 -21.41
C LYS A 165 7.82 -6.61 -21.12
N LYS A 166 7.57 -7.72 -20.41
CA LYS A 166 6.23 -8.20 -20.06
C LYS A 166 5.62 -7.40 -18.90
N ILE A 167 6.43 -6.77 -18.06
CA ILE A 167 5.96 -5.97 -16.93
C ILE A 167 5.54 -4.56 -17.36
N LYS A 168 6.16 -4.00 -18.40
CA LYS A 168 5.83 -2.65 -18.91
C LYS A 168 4.33 -2.46 -19.25
N PRO A 169 3.64 -3.40 -19.93
CA PRO A 169 2.20 -3.27 -20.18
C PRO A 169 1.37 -3.25 -18.89
N ILE A 170 1.77 -4.01 -17.88
CA ILE A 170 1.07 -4.08 -16.58
C ILE A 170 1.19 -2.73 -15.87
N ILE A 171 2.41 -2.19 -15.76
CA ILE A 171 2.65 -0.85 -15.19
C ILE A 171 1.84 0.19 -15.95
N ALA A 172 1.91 0.19 -17.29
CA ALA A 172 1.19 1.14 -18.14
C ALA A 172 -0.32 1.08 -17.92
N LYS A 173 -0.90 -0.11 -17.73
CA LYS A 173 -2.32 -0.27 -17.45
C LYS A 173 -2.68 0.20 -16.03
N CYS A 174 -1.88 -0.12 -15.01
CA CYS A 174 -2.08 0.38 -13.65
C CYS A 174 -2.09 1.91 -13.58
N THR A 175 -1.22 2.57 -14.37
CA THR A 175 -0.94 4.01 -14.27
C THR A 175 -1.67 4.85 -15.32
N ARG A 176 -2.72 4.32 -15.99
CA ARG A 176 -3.57 5.08 -16.91
C ARG A 176 -4.13 6.32 -16.24
N MET A 177 -4.22 7.43 -17.01
CA MET A 177 -4.78 8.69 -16.52
C MET A 177 -6.25 8.52 -16.15
N ASP A 178 -7.03 7.91 -17.03
CA ASP A 178 -8.41 7.53 -16.72
C ASP A 178 -8.42 6.29 -15.83
N LYS A 179 -9.06 6.41 -14.67
CA LYS A 179 -9.21 5.30 -13.71
C LYS A 179 -9.99 4.13 -14.27
N ASP A 180 -10.89 4.36 -15.23
CA ASP A 180 -11.74 3.30 -15.81
C ASP A 180 -10.98 2.45 -16.81
N ASP A 181 -9.86 2.94 -17.35
CA ASP A 181 -8.93 2.21 -18.19
C ASP A 181 -7.91 1.35 -17.40
N ARG A 182 -7.87 1.47 -16.08
CA ARG A 182 -6.99 0.67 -15.21
C ARG A 182 -7.55 -0.71 -14.93
N TYR A 183 -6.76 -1.54 -14.27
CA TYR A 183 -7.27 -2.72 -13.60
C TYR A 183 -8.36 -2.34 -12.60
N GLN A 184 -9.41 -3.17 -12.52
CA GLN A 184 -10.53 -2.88 -11.65
C GLN A 184 -10.28 -3.33 -10.21
N THR A 185 -9.42 -4.34 -10.04
CA THR A 185 -9.03 -4.91 -8.75
C THR A 185 -7.52 -5.14 -8.69
N ILE A 186 -6.99 -5.34 -7.49
CA ILE A 186 -5.60 -5.78 -7.29
C ILE A 186 -5.42 -7.23 -7.72
N ASP A 187 -6.45 -8.07 -7.61
CA ASP A 187 -6.40 -9.46 -8.07
C ASP A 187 -6.18 -9.54 -9.58
N ASP A 188 -6.77 -8.62 -10.36
CA ASP A 188 -6.53 -8.55 -11.82
C ASP A 188 -5.06 -8.20 -12.12
N VAL A 189 -4.45 -7.30 -11.32
CA VAL A 189 -3.02 -6.98 -11.45
C VAL A 189 -2.16 -8.20 -11.12
N ALA A 190 -2.48 -8.89 -10.01
CA ALA A 190 -1.78 -10.09 -9.56
C ALA A 190 -1.86 -11.21 -10.60
N PHE A 191 -3.04 -11.41 -11.18
CA PHE A 191 -3.25 -12.40 -12.23
C PHE A 191 -2.33 -12.14 -13.43
N ASP A 192 -2.37 -10.94 -14.01
CA ASP A 192 -1.55 -10.60 -15.17
C ASP A 192 -0.05 -10.63 -14.82
N PHE A 193 0.34 -10.19 -13.62
CA PHE A 193 1.73 -10.21 -13.16
C PHE A 193 2.26 -11.64 -13.07
N VAL A 194 1.57 -12.55 -12.42
CA VAL A 194 1.98 -13.97 -12.30
C VAL A 194 2.05 -14.63 -13.66
N HIS A 195 1.03 -14.44 -14.52
CA HIS A 195 0.97 -15.05 -15.86
C HIS A 195 2.03 -14.49 -16.81
N SER A 196 2.57 -13.29 -16.56
CA SER A 196 3.66 -12.76 -17.37
C SER A 196 4.94 -13.61 -17.29
N PHE A 197 5.16 -14.31 -16.17
CA PHE A 197 6.31 -15.18 -15.97
C PHE A 197 6.04 -16.65 -16.39
N LEU A 198 4.81 -17.12 -16.35
CA LEU A 198 4.46 -18.50 -16.73
C LEU A 198 4.54 -18.77 -18.25
N ARG A 199 4.37 -17.74 -19.08
CA ARG A 199 4.43 -17.84 -20.56
C ARG A 199 5.84 -17.89 -21.13
N SER A 200 6.86 -18.11 -20.32
CA SER A 200 8.29 -18.14 -20.73
C SER A 200 8.82 -19.55 -21.03
N GLU A 201 8.02 -20.59 -20.83
CA GLU A 201 8.45 -21.99 -21.00
C GLU A 201 7.90 -22.68 -22.25
N SER A 202 7.46 -21.89 -23.25
CA SER A 202 6.96 -22.44 -24.52
C SER A 202 7.70 -21.87 -25.72
#